data_49f92abe16ba016813aab4c928209140
#
_entry.id   49f92abe16ba016813aab4c928209140
#
_cell.length_a   1.000
_cell.length_b   1.000
_cell.length_c   1.000
_cell.angle_alpha   90.00
_cell.angle_beta   90.00
_cell.angle_gamma   90.00
#
_symmetry.space_group_name_H-M   'P 1'
#
loop_
_entity.id
_entity.type
_entity.pdbx_description
1 polymer ?
#
loop_
_entity_poly.entity_id
_entity_poly.type
_entity_poly.pdbx_seq_one_letter_code
_entity_poly.pdbx_strand_id
1 'polypeptide(L)' 'MLKIEIEREQDGRWIGEVPELPGVLAYGATEAEVRMKTTALALRVIADRIEHGEPVQRRIRRAAARGV' A
#
# COMPACT_ATOMS: atom_id res chain seq x y z
N MET A 1 2.45 -5.16 -10.52
CA MET A 1 1.43 -5.51 -9.53
C MET A 1 2.07 -5.58 -8.15
N LEU A 2 1.33 -5.25 -7.14
CA LEU A 2 1.88 -5.25 -5.78
C LEU A 2 2.13 -6.66 -5.29
N LYS A 3 3.27 -6.86 -4.68
CA LYS A 3 3.60 -8.13 -4.05
C LYS A 3 3.34 -7.99 -2.55
N ILE A 4 2.47 -8.83 -2.05
CA ILE A 4 2.12 -8.81 -0.64
C ILE A 4 2.74 -10.02 0.03
N GLU A 5 3.52 -9.78 1.08
CA GLU A 5 4.13 -10.83 1.87
C GLU A 5 3.34 -10.99 3.15
N ILE A 6 2.97 -12.22 3.45
CA ILE A 6 2.12 -12.53 4.60
C ILE A 6 2.82 -13.58 5.45
N GLU A 7 2.89 -13.30 6.75
CA GLU A 7 3.47 -14.20 7.71
C GLU A 7 2.58 -14.33 8.92
N ARG A 8 2.69 -15.45 9.60
CA ARG A 8 1.97 -15.66 10.83
C ARG A 8 2.91 -15.42 12.01
N GLU A 9 2.49 -14.56 12.93
CA GLU A 9 3.26 -14.26 14.12
C GLU A 9 3.12 -15.38 15.15
N GLN A 10 4.03 -15.42 16.10
CA GLN A 10 4.00 -16.46 17.11
C GLN A 10 2.74 -16.40 17.96
N ASP A 11 2.18 -15.22 18.14
CA ASP A 11 0.97 -15.07 18.94
C ASP A 11 -0.30 -15.38 18.15
N GLY A 12 -0.15 -15.85 16.92
CA GLY A 12 -1.29 -16.26 16.13
C GLY A 12 -1.84 -15.18 15.20
N ARG A 13 -1.38 -13.96 15.34
CA ARG A 13 -1.80 -12.90 14.43
C ARG A 13 -1.10 -13.07 13.10
N TRP A 14 -1.73 -12.53 12.07
CA TRP A 14 -1.14 -12.50 10.73
C TRP A 14 -0.65 -11.10 10.45
N ILE A 15 0.49 -11.00 9.78
CA ILE A 15 1.05 -9.71 9.40
C ILE A 15 1.24 -9.72 7.89
N GLY A 16 0.91 -8.59 7.26
CA GLY A 16 1.10 -8.44 5.83
C GLY A 16 1.86 -7.16 5.54
N GLU A 17 2.69 -7.20 4.52
CA GLU A 17 3.44 -6.03 4.13
C GLU A 17 3.69 -6.02 2.65
N VAL A 18 4.00 -4.85 2.11
CA VAL A 18 4.34 -4.68 0.71
C VAL A 18 5.77 -4.14 0.67
N PRO A 19 6.75 -4.98 0.33
CA PRO A 19 8.15 -4.54 0.36
C PRO A 19 8.42 -3.30 -0.49
N GLU A 20 7.72 -3.16 -1.61
CA GLU A 20 7.92 -2.01 -2.50
C GLU A 20 7.43 -0.69 -1.89
N LEU A 21 6.63 -0.77 -0.84
CA LEU A 21 6.05 0.40 -0.21
C LEU A 21 6.41 0.39 1.27
N PRO A 22 7.57 0.89 1.63
CA PRO A 22 7.99 0.89 3.04
C PRO A 22 6.95 1.58 3.92
N GLY A 23 6.64 0.95 5.04
CA GLY A 23 5.63 1.48 5.95
C GLY A 23 4.25 0.89 5.75
N VAL A 24 4.03 0.17 4.65
CA VAL A 24 2.74 -0.49 4.44
C VAL A 24 2.77 -1.84 5.15
N LEU A 25 2.10 -1.88 6.29
CA LEU A 25 2.10 -3.07 7.14
C LEU A 25 0.75 -3.13 7.85
N ALA A 26 0.16 -4.30 7.90
CA ALA A 26 -1.13 -4.48 8.55
C ALA A 26 -1.16 -5.81 9.30
N TYR A 27 -2.06 -5.90 10.24
CA TYR A 27 -2.27 -7.12 11.02
C TYR A 27 -3.70 -7.59 10.85
N GLY A 28 -3.90 -8.89 11.01
CA GLY A 28 -5.23 -9.45 10.93
C GLY A 28 -5.32 -10.74 11.72
N ALA A 29 -6.54 -11.15 11.99
CA ALA A 29 -6.78 -12.39 12.72
C ALA A 29 -6.71 -13.60 11.79
N THR A 30 -6.89 -13.39 10.49
CA THR A 30 -6.83 -14.46 9.51
C THR A 30 -5.99 -14.00 8.33
N GLU A 31 -5.55 -14.97 7.53
CA GLU A 31 -4.78 -14.66 6.34
C GLU A 31 -5.62 -13.82 5.37
N ALA A 32 -6.88 -14.18 5.19
CA ALA A 32 -7.75 -13.45 4.28
C ALA A 32 -7.92 -12.00 4.73
N GLU A 33 -8.09 -11.81 6.03
CA GLU A 33 -8.26 -10.46 6.57
C GLU A 33 -7.02 -9.62 6.37
N VAL A 34 -5.85 -10.17 6.67
CA VAL A 34 -4.62 -9.38 6.55
C VAL A 34 -4.33 -9.07 5.08
N ARG A 35 -4.65 -9.98 4.18
CA ARG A 35 -4.45 -9.73 2.75
C ARG A 35 -5.31 -8.55 2.30
N MET A 36 -6.56 -8.55 2.72
CA MET A 36 -7.47 -7.46 2.38
C MET A 36 -6.99 -6.14 2.95
N LYS A 37 -6.62 -6.14 4.22
CA LYS A 37 -6.18 -4.90 4.88
C LYS A 37 -4.89 -4.36 4.28
N THR A 38 -3.95 -5.25 3.98
CA THR A 38 -2.68 -4.84 3.40
C THR A 38 -2.88 -4.25 2.02
N THR A 39 -3.75 -4.89 1.23
CA THR A 39 -4.05 -4.39 -0.11
C THR A 39 -4.70 -3.01 -0.04
N ALA A 40 -5.68 -2.85 0.84
CA ALA A 40 -6.36 -1.57 0.97
C ALA A 40 -5.41 -0.47 1.41
N LEU A 41 -4.53 -0.79 2.37
CA LEU A 41 -3.56 0.18 2.85
C LEU A 41 -2.59 0.57 1.73
N ALA A 42 -2.12 -0.42 0.97
CA ALA A 42 -1.20 -0.16 -0.13
C ALA A 42 -1.83 0.77 -1.16
N LEU A 43 -3.09 0.55 -1.49
CA LEU A 43 -3.78 1.38 -2.46
C LEU A 43 -3.96 2.80 -1.95
N ARG A 44 -4.23 2.95 -0.65
CA ARG A 44 -4.33 4.29 -0.07
C ARG A 44 -3.02 5.03 -0.14
N VAL A 45 -1.93 4.33 0.16
CA VAL A 45 -0.60 4.94 0.11
C VAL A 45 -0.26 5.37 -1.31
N ILE A 46 -0.57 4.51 -2.28
CA ILE A 46 -0.31 4.84 -3.67
C ILE A 46 -1.13 6.05 -4.10
N ALA A 47 -2.42 6.05 -3.75
CA ALA A 47 -3.29 7.17 -4.08
C ALA A 47 -2.78 8.46 -3.45
N ASP A 48 -2.33 8.38 -2.21
CA ASP A 48 -1.81 9.54 -1.50
C ASP A 48 -0.56 10.09 -2.18
N ARG A 49 0.33 9.20 -2.62
CA ARG A 49 1.52 9.65 -3.31
C ARG A 49 1.20 10.33 -4.63
N ILE A 50 0.25 9.78 -5.35
CA ILE A 50 -0.17 10.39 -6.62
C ILE A 50 -0.74 11.77 -6.37
N GLU A 51 -1.59 11.89 -5.35
CA GLU A 51 -2.23 13.16 -5.03
C GLU A 51 -1.23 14.20 -4.58
N HIS A 52 -0.19 13.78 -3.90
CA HIS A 52 0.82 14.72 -3.38
C HIS A 52 1.98 14.92 -4.34
N GLY A 53 1.92 14.31 -5.51
CA GLY A 53 2.92 14.55 -6.52
C GLY A 53 4.30 14.06 -6.17
N GLU A 54 4.40 12.79 -5.75
CA GLU A 54 5.69 12.20 -5.50
C GLU A 54 6.60 12.33 -6.70
N PRO A 55 7.91 12.33 -6.50
CA PRO A 55 8.85 12.60 -7.61
C PRO A 55 8.62 11.75 -8.84
N VAL A 56 8.32 10.49 -8.67
CA VAL A 56 8.10 9.58 -9.79
C VAL A 56 6.84 9.97 -10.55
N GLN A 57 5.91 10.68 -9.93
CA GLN A 57 4.66 11.09 -10.55
C GLN A 57 4.65 12.57 -10.93
N ARG A 58 5.76 13.25 -10.77
CA ARG A 58 5.78 14.70 -10.94
C ARG A 58 5.26 15.13 -12.31
N ARG A 59 5.71 14.44 -13.35
CA ARG A 59 5.29 14.78 -14.70
C ARG A 59 3.81 14.59 -14.90
N ILE A 60 3.29 13.50 -14.39
CA ILE A 60 1.87 13.20 -14.50
C ILE A 60 1.06 14.23 -13.73
N ARG A 61 1.52 14.58 -12.54
CA ARG A 61 0.81 15.54 -11.71
C ARG A 61 0.72 16.89 -12.41
N ARG A 62 1.81 17.30 -13.04
CA ARG A 62 1.82 18.61 -13.74
C ARG A 62 0.83 18.61 -14.87
N ALA A 63 0.78 17.55 -15.64
CA ALA A 63 -0.16 17.47 -16.75
C ALA A 63 -1.58 17.50 -16.24
N ALA A 64 -1.86 16.78 -15.16
CA ALA A 64 -3.18 16.76 -14.57
C ALA A 64 -3.59 18.12 -14.06
N ALA A 65 -2.67 18.83 -13.43
CA ALA A 65 -2.97 20.15 -12.90
C ALA A 65 -3.35 21.11 -14.01
N ARG A 66 -2.70 21.00 -15.15
CA ARG A 66 -3.04 21.87 -16.25
C ARG A 66 -4.33 21.46 -16.94
N GLY A 67 -4.63 20.18 -16.91
CA GLY A 67 -5.82 19.69 -17.55
C GLY A 67 -7.08 19.89 -16.76
N VAL A 68 -6.95 20.26 -15.53
CA VAL A 68 -8.09 20.39 -14.64
C VAL A 68 -8.71 21.79 -14.69
#